data_272144a48d1add1bc7e864ff3def7aef
#
_entry.id   272144a48d1add1bc7e864ff3def7aef
#
_cell.length_a   1.000
_cell.length_b   1.000
_cell.length_c   1.000
_cell.angle_alpha   90.00
_cell.angle_beta   90.00
_cell.angle_gamma   90.00
#
_symmetry.space_group_name_H-M   'P 1'
#
loop_
_entity.id
_entity.type
_entity.pdbx_description
1 polymer ?
#
loop_
_entity_poly.entity_id
_entity_poly.type
_entity_poly.pdbx_seq_one_letter_code
_entity_poly.pdbx_strand_id
1 'polypeptide(L)'
;MLMKAAEHSGTAAFGAEAGAIAERFPRDFVWGVATSAYQIEGAAHEDGRGDSIWDEFCRRPGAIRDGSSGARACDHYHRIGEDVGLIASLGVNAYRFSMAWPRVQPLGAGEWNEKGFDFYDRLVDGLLERGVGPHLTLNHWDLPQALQEIGGWMNRDTVGRFADYAAEVARRFGSRAASIATH
;
A
#
# COMPACT_ATOMS: atom_id res chain seq x y z
N MET A 1 -51.11 -10.89 -14.42
CA MET A 1 -50.09 -11.46 -15.34
C MET A 1 -48.72 -11.19 -14.70
N LEU A 2 -48.17 -12.18 -13.99
CA LEU A 2 -46.95 -12.06 -13.24
C LEU A 2 -45.75 -12.17 -14.18
N MET A 3 -44.91 -11.14 -14.22
CA MET A 3 -43.61 -11.25 -14.87
C MET A 3 -42.68 -12.11 -13.98
N LYS A 4 -42.31 -13.29 -14.48
CA LYS A 4 -41.23 -14.11 -13.89
C LYS A 4 -39.93 -13.36 -13.99
N ALA A 5 -39.26 -13.18 -12.82
CA ALA A 5 -37.90 -12.73 -12.75
C ALA A 5 -36.98 -13.72 -13.49
N ALA A 6 -36.15 -13.21 -14.38
CA ALA A 6 -35.14 -14.00 -15.06
C ALA A 6 -34.06 -14.36 -14.02
N GLU A 7 -33.98 -15.62 -13.63
CA GLU A 7 -32.96 -16.15 -12.74
C GLU A 7 -31.57 -16.09 -13.41
N HIS A 8 -30.59 -15.68 -12.62
CA HIS A 8 -29.22 -15.47 -13.01
C HIS A 8 -28.50 -16.79 -13.38
N SER A 9 -28.66 -17.26 -14.58
CA SER A 9 -27.89 -18.39 -15.12
C SER A 9 -26.41 -18.03 -15.44
N GLY A 10 -26.08 -16.75 -15.42
CA GLY A 10 -24.72 -16.26 -15.75
C GLY A 10 -23.65 -16.51 -14.68
N THR A 11 -24.02 -16.49 -13.42
CA THR A 11 -23.04 -16.63 -12.31
C THR A 11 -22.48 -18.04 -12.17
N ALA A 12 -23.29 -19.08 -12.41
CA ALA A 12 -22.84 -20.47 -12.32
C ALA A 12 -21.92 -20.85 -13.50
N ALA A 13 -22.21 -20.35 -14.71
CA ALA A 13 -21.36 -20.56 -15.88
C ALA A 13 -20.01 -19.83 -15.75
N PHE A 14 -20.03 -18.59 -15.25
CA PHE A 14 -18.80 -17.81 -15.00
C PHE A 14 -17.93 -18.47 -13.91
N GLY A 15 -18.52 -19.01 -12.86
CA GLY A 15 -17.80 -19.74 -11.80
C GLY A 15 -17.14 -21.01 -12.31
N ALA A 16 -17.80 -21.79 -13.18
CA ALA A 16 -17.23 -22.99 -13.76
C ALA A 16 -16.07 -22.69 -14.72
N GLU A 17 -16.20 -21.64 -15.53
CA GLU A 17 -15.13 -21.20 -16.44
C GLU A 17 -13.93 -20.64 -15.68
N ALA A 18 -14.15 -19.83 -14.65
CA ALA A 18 -13.09 -19.33 -13.78
C ALA A 18 -12.34 -20.47 -13.06
N GLY A 19 -13.05 -21.50 -12.59
CA GLY A 19 -12.47 -22.70 -12.01
C GLY A 19 -11.57 -23.44 -12.99
N ALA A 20 -12.04 -23.67 -14.22
CA ALA A 20 -11.25 -24.33 -15.27
C ALA A 20 -10.01 -23.52 -15.69
N ILE A 21 -10.07 -22.19 -15.61
CA ILE A 21 -8.90 -21.32 -15.84
C ILE A 21 -7.93 -21.45 -14.67
N ALA A 22 -8.41 -21.42 -13.42
CA ALA A 22 -7.58 -21.52 -12.23
C ALA A 22 -6.79 -22.84 -12.18
N GLU A 23 -7.37 -23.96 -12.63
CA GLU A 23 -6.69 -25.27 -12.72
C GLU A 23 -5.47 -25.29 -13.67
N ARG A 24 -5.34 -24.30 -14.55
CA ARG A 24 -4.20 -24.17 -15.49
C ARG A 24 -2.96 -23.55 -14.84
N PHE A 25 -3.10 -23.00 -13.64
CA PHE A 25 -2.00 -22.43 -12.88
C PHE A 25 -1.39 -23.46 -11.92
N PRO A 26 -0.09 -23.37 -11.61
CA PRO A 26 0.51 -24.17 -10.54
C PRO A 26 -0.24 -24.04 -9.22
N ARG A 27 -0.21 -25.06 -8.39
CA ARG A 27 -0.92 -25.05 -7.08
C ARG A 27 -0.38 -24.01 -6.10
N ASP A 28 0.89 -23.66 -6.27
CA ASP A 28 1.63 -22.66 -5.50
C ASP A 28 1.63 -21.28 -6.15
N PHE A 29 0.77 -21.06 -7.16
CA PHE A 29 0.64 -19.76 -7.81
C PHE A 29 0.16 -18.69 -6.82
N VAL A 30 0.86 -17.55 -6.83
CA VAL A 30 0.55 -16.43 -5.91
C VAL A 30 -0.52 -15.54 -6.52
N TRP A 31 -1.72 -15.59 -5.94
CA TRP A 31 -2.82 -14.71 -6.28
C TRP A 31 -2.84 -13.54 -5.32
N GLY A 32 -2.76 -12.32 -5.84
CA GLY A 32 -2.66 -11.14 -4.99
C GLY A 32 -3.38 -9.93 -5.53
N VAL A 33 -3.56 -8.98 -4.63
CA VAL A 33 -4.00 -7.62 -4.95
C VAL A 33 -2.93 -6.63 -4.51
N ALA A 34 -2.96 -5.42 -5.07
CA ALA A 34 -1.95 -4.42 -4.77
C ALA A 34 -2.55 -3.03 -4.59
N THR A 35 -1.94 -2.25 -3.70
CA THR A 35 -2.22 -0.83 -3.51
C THR A 35 -0.93 -0.03 -3.35
N SER A 36 -1.04 1.29 -3.26
CA SER A 36 0.08 2.14 -2.87
C SER A 36 -0.32 3.13 -1.78
N ALA A 37 0.63 3.49 -0.93
CA ALA A 37 0.43 4.29 0.26
C ALA A 37 -0.33 5.60 -0.01
N TYR A 38 0.18 6.42 -0.92
CA TYR A 38 -0.44 7.71 -1.22
C TYR A 38 -1.87 7.59 -1.76
N GLN A 39 -2.17 6.51 -2.48
CA GLN A 39 -3.47 6.31 -3.11
C GLN A 39 -4.57 5.88 -2.16
N ILE A 40 -4.22 5.25 -1.03
CA ILE A 40 -5.24 4.68 -0.13
C ILE A 40 -5.16 5.14 1.33
N GLU A 41 -3.97 5.44 1.85
CA GLU A 41 -3.78 5.60 3.30
C GLU A 41 -4.56 6.77 3.89
N GLY A 42 -4.46 7.95 3.28
CA GLY A 42 -4.94 9.17 3.92
C GLY A 42 -4.09 9.56 5.12
N ALA A 43 -4.72 10.21 6.11
CA ALA A 43 -4.06 10.67 7.34
C ALA A 43 -2.74 11.43 7.07
N ALA A 44 -2.78 12.35 6.08
CA ALA A 44 -1.58 13.01 5.55
C ALA A 44 -0.85 13.88 6.58
N HIS A 45 -1.55 14.33 7.62
CA HIS A 45 -1.01 15.23 8.65
C HIS A 45 -1.17 14.66 10.07
N GLU A 46 -1.34 13.34 10.18
CA GLU A 46 -1.55 12.67 11.45
C GLU A 46 -0.31 11.90 11.91
N ASP A 47 -0.20 11.72 13.22
CA ASP A 47 0.83 10.91 13.88
C ASP A 47 2.26 11.19 13.43
N GLY A 48 2.56 12.45 13.09
CA GLY A 48 3.91 12.89 12.74
C GLY A 48 4.35 12.54 11.32
N ARG A 49 3.45 12.12 10.43
CA ARG A 49 3.78 11.92 9.01
C ARG A 49 4.29 13.23 8.39
N GLY A 50 5.41 13.17 7.68
CA GLY A 50 5.91 14.27 6.86
C GLY A 50 5.22 14.35 5.50
N ASP A 51 5.37 15.45 4.80
CA ASP A 51 4.88 15.62 3.44
C ASP A 51 5.68 14.77 2.44
N SER A 52 4.98 14.19 1.48
CA SER A 52 5.57 13.64 0.25
C SER A 52 5.54 14.67 -0.88
N ILE A 53 6.26 14.37 -1.96
CA ILE A 53 6.21 15.17 -3.19
C ILE A 53 4.80 15.28 -3.76
N TRP A 54 3.94 14.27 -3.54
CA TRP A 54 2.55 14.27 -3.98
C TRP A 54 1.67 15.21 -3.14
N ASP A 55 1.92 15.33 -1.84
CA ASP A 55 1.22 16.28 -0.98
C ASP A 55 1.48 17.70 -1.47
N GLU A 56 2.76 18.03 -1.76
CA GLU A 56 3.15 19.32 -2.29
C GLU A 56 2.59 19.56 -3.71
N PHE A 57 2.63 18.56 -4.58
CA PHE A 57 2.11 18.66 -5.94
C PHE A 57 0.60 18.94 -5.93
N CYS A 58 -0.16 18.24 -5.10
CA CYS A 58 -1.62 18.43 -5.01
C CYS A 58 -2.02 19.81 -4.45
N ARG A 59 -1.15 20.46 -3.66
CA ARG A 59 -1.40 21.81 -3.14
C ARG A 59 -1.22 22.91 -4.19
N ARG A 60 -0.54 22.62 -5.29
CA ARG A 60 -0.29 23.62 -6.35
C ARG A 60 -1.59 23.92 -7.11
N PRO A 61 -1.99 25.20 -7.23
CA PRO A 61 -3.19 25.56 -7.99
C PRO A 61 -3.16 25.01 -9.41
N GLY A 62 -4.20 24.29 -9.80
CA GLY A 62 -4.35 23.73 -11.15
C GLY A 62 -3.51 22.50 -11.47
N ALA A 63 -2.70 21.98 -10.53
CA ALA A 63 -1.93 20.76 -10.75
C ALA A 63 -2.83 19.52 -10.86
N ILE A 64 -3.90 19.48 -10.07
CA ILE A 64 -4.92 18.44 -10.14
C ILE A 64 -6.21 19.04 -10.67
N ARG A 65 -6.75 18.45 -11.74
CA ARG A 65 -7.89 19.00 -12.49
C ARG A 65 -9.13 19.28 -11.65
N ASP A 66 -9.46 18.37 -10.74
CA ASP A 66 -10.63 18.43 -9.86
C ASP A 66 -10.28 18.84 -8.42
N GLY A 67 -9.01 19.19 -8.15
CA GLY A 67 -8.51 19.57 -6.84
C GLY A 67 -8.45 18.42 -5.83
N SER A 68 -8.59 17.17 -6.25
CA SER A 68 -8.46 16.00 -5.36
C SER A 68 -7.03 15.82 -4.86
N SER A 69 -6.89 15.15 -3.72
CA SER A 69 -5.59 14.85 -3.12
C SER A 69 -5.62 13.51 -2.37
N GLY A 70 -4.44 12.99 -2.05
CA GLY A 70 -4.30 11.80 -1.20
C GLY A 70 -4.47 12.08 0.31
N ALA A 71 -4.84 13.31 0.72
CA ALA A 71 -4.88 13.67 2.13
C ALA A 71 -5.85 12.81 2.97
N ARG A 72 -6.95 12.39 2.38
CA ARG A 72 -7.90 11.42 2.96
C ARG A 72 -7.88 10.09 2.20
N ALA A 73 -7.78 10.11 0.88
CA ALA A 73 -7.80 8.94 -0.01
C ALA A 73 -8.96 7.97 0.32
N CYS A 74 -8.65 6.67 0.51
CA CYS A 74 -9.62 5.66 0.96
C CYS A 74 -9.70 5.58 2.49
N ASP A 75 -8.96 6.40 3.21
CA ASP A 75 -8.90 6.42 4.67
C ASP A 75 -8.42 5.09 5.29
N HIS A 76 -7.57 4.39 4.57
CA HIS A 76 -7.03 3.08 4.99
C HIS A 76 -6.33 3.15 6.35
N TYR A 77 -5.69 4.28 6.66
CA TYR A 77 -5.02 4.49 7.95
C TYR A 77 -5.94 4.22 9.15
N HIS A 78 -7.20 4.67 9.08
CA HIS A 78 -8.19 4.46 10.13
C HIS A 78 -9.01 3.18 9.93
N ARG A 79 -9.10 2.67 8.70
CA ARG A 79 -9.96 1.54 8.33
C ARG A 79 -9.21 0.22 8.13
N ILE A 80 -7.99 0.14 8.64
CA ILE A 80 -7.09 -1.01 8.43
C ILE A 80 -7.76 -2.37 8.72
N GLY A 81 -8.55 -2.47 9.80
CA GLY A 81 -9.23 -3.71 10.17
C GLY A 81 -10.30 -4.14 9.15
N GLU A 82 -11.06 -3.17 8.60
CA GLU A 82 -12.06 -3.40 7.56
C GLU A 82 -11.39 -3.82 6.26
N ASP A 83 -10.35 -3.09 5.85
CA ASP A 83 -9.68 -3.30 4.58
C ASP A 83 -8.91 -4.64 4.55
N VAL A 84 -8.25 -5.00 5.65
CA VAL A 84 -7.61 -6.32 5.78
C VAL A 84 -8.65 -7.44 5.74
N GLY A 85 -9.82 -7.24 6.37
CA GLY A 85 -10.96 -8.16 6.26
C GLY A 85 -11.46 -8.31 4.82
N LEU A 86 -11.56 -7.18 4.09
CA LEU A 86 -11.95 -7.16 2.69
C LEU A 86 -10.94 -7.92 1.82
N ILE A 87 -9.63 -7.66 1.98
CA ILE A 87 -8.57 -8.35 1.23
C ILE A 87 -8.67 -9.86 1.44
N ALA A 88 -8.80 -10.31 2.69
CA ALA A 88 -8.95 -11.73 3.00
C ALA A 88 -10.20 -12.35 2.37
N SER A 89 -11.31 -11.60 2.30
CA SER A 89 -12.58 -12.06 1.70
C SER A 89 -12.49 -12.30 0.19
N LEU A 90 -11.50 -11.72 -0.49
CA LEU A 90 -11.25 -11.95 -1.92
C LEU A 90 -10.64 -13.34 -2.20
N GLY A 91 -10.22 -14.07 -1.16
CA GLY A 91 -9.60 -15.38 -1.33
C GLY A 91 -8.19 -15.34 -1.91
N VAL A 92 -7.52 -14.18 -1.88
CA VAL A 92 -6.13 -14.01 -2.31
C VAL A 92 -5.16 -14.45 -1.20
N ASN A 93 -3.97 -14.90 -1.60
CA ASN A 93 -2.93 -15.34 -0.67
C ASN A 93 -1.76 -14.34 -0.55
N ALA A 94 -1.83 -13.20 -1.28
CA ALA A 94 -0.80 -12.17 -1.25
C ALA A 94 -1.42 -10.77 -1.31
N TYR A 95 -0.81 -9.83 -0.61
CA TYR A 95 -1.12 -8.42 -0.71
C TYR A 95 0.16 -7.59 -0.81
N ARG A 96 0.32 -6.88 -1.94
CA ARG A 96 1.41 -5.94 -2.13
C ARG A 96 0.94 -4.52 -1.78
N PHE A 97 1.67 -3.88 -0.90
CA PHE A 97 1.45 -2.49 -0.53
C PHE A 97 2.77 -1.73 -0.45
N SER A 98 2.75 -0.43 -0.69
CA SER A 98 3.93 0.38 -0.45
C SER A 98 3.91 0.99 0.95
N MET A 99 5.10 1.24 1.47
CA MET A 99 5.28 1.97 2.71
C MET A 99 5.57 3.43 2.38
N ALA A 100 4.79 4.36 2.94
CA ALA A 100 5.08 5.78 2.81
C ALA A 100 6.34 6.12 3.61
N TRP A 101 7.47 6.34 2.91
CA TRP A 101 8.70 6.76 3.57
C TRP A 101 8.49 7.97 4.49
N PRO A 102 7.76 9.05 4.08
CA PRO A 102 7.50 10.19 4.97
C PRO A 102 6.62 9.85 6.19
N ARG A 103 5.94 8.69 6.23
CA ARG A 103 5.20 8.25 7.41
C ARG A 103 6.13 7.68 8.47
N VAL A 104 7.13 6.91 8.06
CA VAL A 104 8.05 6.22 8.97
C VAL A 104 9.33 7.03 9.25
N GLN A 105 9.68 7.95 8.36
CA GLN A 105 10.79 8.90 8.52
C GLN A 105 10.43 10.24 7.87
N PRO A 106 9.82 11.16 8.61
CA PRO A 106 9.15 12.35 8.07
C PRO A 106 10.00 13.24 7.17
N LEU A 107 11.29 13.36 7.47
CA LEU A 107 12.24 14.16 6.69
C LEU A 107 13.09 13.32 5.72
N GLY A 108 12.85 12.00 5.65
CA GLY A 108 13.69 11.05 4.89
C GLY A 108 15.10 10.92 5.45
N ALA A 109 15.35 11.42 6.64
CA ALA A 109 16.59 11.32 7.40
C ALA A 109 16.32 11.64 8.88
N GLY A 110 17.26 11.30 9.78
CA GLY A 110 17.16 11.57 11.21
C GLY A 110 16.27 10.56 11.91
N GLU A 111 15.43 11.04 12.83
CA GLU A 111 14.63 10.19 13.70
C GLU A 111 13.55 9.41 12.97
N TRP A 112 13.31 8.20 13.46
CA TRP A 112 12.22 7.34 12.99
C TRP A 112 10.91 7.72 13.68
N ASN A 113 9.82 7.64 12.94
CA ASN A 113 8.48 7.84 13.48
C ASN A 113 7.87 6.48 13.88
N GLU A 114 7.92 6.17 15.16
CA GLU A 114 7.42 4.89 15.67
C GLU A 114 5.92 4.73 15.45
N LYS A 115 5.11 5.78 15.51
CA LYS A 115 3.68 5.70 15.20
C LYS A 115 3.42 5.31 13.73
N GLY A 116 4.28 5.74 12.82
CA GLY A 116 4.24 5.31 11.45
C GLY A 116 4.56 3.82 11.29
N PHE A 117 5.54 3.32 12.04
CA PHE A 117 5.85 1.89 12.06
C PHE A 117 4.74 1.07 12.72
N ASP A 118 4.13 1.54 13.81
CA ASP A 118 3.01 0.87 14.48
C ASP A 118 1.81 0.66 13.53
N PHE A 119 1.57 1.58 12.61
CA PHE A 119 0.55 1.40 11.57
C PHE A 119 0.87 0.21 10.67
N TYR A 120 2.10 0.11 10.15
CA TYR A 120 2.51 -1.01 9.29
C TYR A 120 2.66 -2.32 10.06
N ASP A 121 3.02 -2.31 11.32
CA ASP A 121 3.01 -3.50 12.18
C ASP A 121 1.61 -4.09 12.27
N ARG A 122 0.60 -3.25 12.56
CA ARG A 122 -0.80 -3.70 12.59
C ARG A 122 -1.28 -4.23 11.24
N LEU A 123 -0.84 -3.62 10.13
CA LEU A 123 -1.19 -4.08 8.79
C LEU A 123 -0.59 -5.47 8.51
N VAL A 124 0.71 -5.61 8.74
CA VAL A 124 1.42 -6.88 8.51
C VAL A 124 0.85 -8.01 9.39
N ASP A 125 0.66 -7.75 10.67
CA ASP A 125 0.13 -8.75 11.60
C ASP A 125 -1.30 -9.15 11.22
N GLY A 126 -2.16 -8.18 10.91
CA GLY A 126 -3.53 -8.43 10.48
C GLY A 126 -3.65 -9.25 9.17
N LEU A 127 -2.72 -9.09 8.24
CA LEU A 127 -2.62 -9.90 7.01
C LEU A 127 -2.19 -11.33 7.34
N LEU A 128 -1.12 -11.48 8.13
CA LEU A 128 -0.59 -12.79 8.53
C LEU A 128 -1.62 -13.62 9.31
N GLU A 129 -2.36 -13.01 10.23
CA GLU A 129 -3.46 -13.66 10.98
C GLU A 129 -4.54 -14.25 10.06
N ARG A 130 -4.67 -13.72 8.84
CA ARG A 130 -5.64 -14.17 7.83
C ARG A 130 -5.03 -15.01 6.73
N GLY A 131 -3.75 -15.38 6.86
CA GLY A 131 -3.05 -16.22 5.88
C GLY A 131 -2.71 -15.48 4.57
N VAL A 132 -2.68 -14.14 4.58
CA VAL A 132 -2.30 -13.32 3.43
C VAL A 132 -0.85 -12.89 3.57
N GLY A 133 0.01 -13.28 2.63
CA GLY A 133 1.43 -12.92 2.62
C GLY A 133 1.63 -11.42 2.33
N PRO A 134 2.34 -10.67 3.21
CA PRO A 134 2.63 -9.26 2.96
C PRO A 134 3.83 -9.11 2.01
N HIS A 135 3.65 -8.35 0.93
CA HIS A 135 4.69 -7.97 -0.03
C HIS A 135 4.89 -6.46 0.04
N LEU A 136 6.03 -6.02 0.54
CA LEU A 136 6.32 -4.62 0.78
C LEU A 136 7.01 -3.98 -0.44
N THR A 137 6.60 -2.77 -0.80
CA THR A 137 7.30 -1.91 -1.74
C THR A 137 7.82 -0.68 -0.99
N LEU A 138 9.13 -0.41 -1.05
CA LEU A 138 9.76 0.65 -0.25
C LEU A 138 9.50 2.05 -0.82
N ASN A 139 9.47 2.19 -2.13
CA ASN A 139 9.21 3.47 -2.79
C ASN A 139 8.16 3.30 -3.88
N HIS A 140 7.05 4.00 -3.75
CA HIS A 140 6.03 4.08 -4.78
C HIS A 140 5.75 5.54 -5.16
N TRP A 141 6.84 6.26 -5.47
CA TRP A 141 6.85 7.63 -6.00
C TRP A 141 6.43 8.71 -4.98
N ASP A 142 6.46 8.39 -3.71
CA ASP A 142 6.07 9.26 -2.60
C ASP A 142 7.29 9.68 -1.76
N LEU A 143 8.35 10.14 -2.45
CA LEU A 143 9.57 10.64 -1.82
C LEU A 143 9.23 11.71 -0.77
N PRO A 144 9.85 11.69 0.42
CA PRO A 144 9.73 12.78 1.38
C PRO A 144 10.04 14.13 0.74
N GLN A 145 9.17 15.11 0.94
CA GLN A 145 9.32 16.46 0.35
C GLN A 145 10.65 17.11 0.79
N ALA A 146 11.07 16.90 2.02
CA ALA A 146 12.36 17.42 2.50
C ALA A 146 13.57 16.89 1.71
N LEU A 147 13.50 15.66 1.18
CA LEU A 147 14.53 15.14 0.28
C LEU A 147 14.44 15.79 -1.11
N GLN A 148 13.22 16.04 -1.58
CA GLN A 148 13.03 16.73 -2.87
C GLN A 148 13.61 18.14 -2.86
N GLU A 149 13.48 18.86 -1.76
CA GLU A 149 14.01 20.22 -1.58
C GLU A 149 15.53 20.32 -1.68
N ILE A 150 16.24 19.25 -1.35
CA ILE A 150 17.69 19.15 -1.47
C ILE A 150 18.15 18.47 -2.77
N GLY A 151 17.23 18.28 -3.76
CA GLY A 151 17.53 17.73 -5.08
C GLY A 151 16.98 16.33 -5.36
N GLY A 152 16.26 15.74 -4.41
CA GLY A 152 15.56 14.46 -4.59
C GLY A 152 16.49 13.35 -5.08
N TRP A 153 16.04 12.55 -6.05
CA TRP A 153 16.83 11.48 -6.64
C TRP A 153 18.05 11.95 -7.45
N MET A 154 18.14 13.24 -7.79
CA MET A 154 19.32 13.82 -8.43
C MET A 154 20.45 14.09 -7.42
N ASN A 155 20.14 14.12 -6.13
CA ASN A 155 21.13 14.25 -5.08
C ASN A 155 21.68 12.87 -4.67
N ARG A 156 22.99 12.69 -4.78
CA ARG A 156 23.66 11.42 -4.45
C ARG A 156 23.42 10.98 -3.00
N ASP A 157 23.27 11.91 -2.07
CA ASP A 157 23.02 11.60 -0.65
C ASP A 157 21.69 10.88 -0.42
N THR A 158 20.69 11.13 -1.30
CA THR A 158 19.39 10.43 -1.24
C THR A 158 19.54 8.93 -1.36
N VAL A 159 20.55 8.45 -2.10
CA VAL A 159 20.84 7.01 -2.25
C VAL A 159 21.24 6.38 -0.91
N GLY A 160 22.11 7.05 -0.16
CA GLY A 160 22.50 6.61 1.19
C GLY A 160 21.31 6.58 2.15
N ARG A 161 20.52 7.66 2.16
CA ARG A 161 19.30 7.76 2.99
C ARG A 161 18.26 6.69 2.65
N PHE A 162 18.10 6.38 1.37
CA PHE A 162 17.22 5.29 0.94
C PHE A 162 17.75 3.92 1.39
N ALA A 163 19.06 3.71 1.35
CA ALA A 163 19.66 2.48 1.86
C ALA A 163 19.45 2.31 3.38
N ASP A 164 19.57 3.39 4.15
CA ASP A 164 19.29 3.38 5.60
C ASP A 164 17.83 3.08 5.88
N TYR A 165 16.90 3.70 5.15
CA TYR A 165 15.47 3.41 5.22
C TYR A 165 15.17 1.95 4.88
N ALA A 166 15.72 1.44 3.78
CA ALA A 166 15.54 0.06 3.35
C ALA A 166 16.06 -0.93 4.40
N ALA A 167 17.21 -0.64 5.00
CA ALA A 167 17.80 -1.46 6.07
C ALA A 167 16.92 -1.49 7.31
N GLU A 168 16.36 -0.35 7.73
CA GLU A 168 15.48 -0.28 8.90
C GLU A 168 14.15 -1.04 8.66
N VAL A 169 13.55 -0.89 7.46
CA VAL A 169 12.36 -1.66 7.10
C VAL A 169 12.66 -3.15 7.07
N ALA A 170 13.78 -3.56 6.47
CA ALA A 170 14.18 -4.97 6.44
C ALA A 170 14.44 -5.52 7.85
N ARG A 171 15.01 -4.73 8.74
CA ARG A 171 15.24 -5.12 10.15
C ARG A 171 13.91 -5.37 10.89
N ARG A 172 12.90 -4.52 10.67
CA ARG A 172 11.60 -4.61 11.36
C ARG A 172 10.68 -5.65 10.76
N PHE A 173 10.62 -5.75 9.45
CA PHE A 173 9.61 -6.54 8.74
C PHE A 173 10.17 -7.77 8.00
N GLY A 174 11.49 -7.88 7.83
CA GLY A 174 12.10 -8.90 6.97
C GLY A 174 11.76 -10.35 7.35
N SER A 175 11.51 -10.63 8.63
CA SER A 175 11.09 -11.97 9.10
C SER A 175 9.59 -12.27 8.87
N ARG A 176 8.79 -11.24 8.61
CA ARG A 176 7.31 -11.33 8.44
C ARG A 176 6.88 -11.08 7.00
N ALA A 177 7.65 -10.36 6.23
CA ALA A 177 7.35 -10.07 4.83
C ALA A 177 7.65 -11.26 3.93
N ALA A 178 6.74 -11.57 3.01
CA ALA A 178 6.97 -12.57 1.96
C ALA A 178 7.99 -12.07 0.92
N SER A 179 8.02 -10.76 0.68
CA SER A 179 9.06 -10.09 -0.11
C SER A 179 9.14 -8.60 0.21
N ILE A 180 10.31 -8.02 -0.08
CA ILE A 180 10.54 -6.57 -0.03
C ILE A 180 11.13 -6.15 -1.37
N ALA A 181 10.43 -5.26 -2.08
CA ALA A 181 10.87 -4.67 -3.34
C ALA A 181 11.29 -3.20 -3.10
N THR A 182 12.31 -2.76 -3.81
CA THR A 182 12.78 -1.37 -3.70
C THR A 182 11.86 -0.39 -4.43
N HIS A 183 11.21 -0.86 -5.52
CA HIS A 183 10.38 -0.02 -6.40
C HIS A 183 9.29 -0.85 -7.09
#